data_1e0bb7a1fc4011b8785d1dcae7905538
#
_entry.id   1e0bb7a1fc4011b8785d1dcae7905538
#
_cell.length_a   1.000
_cell.length_b   1.000
_cell.length_c   1.000
_cell.angle_alpha   90.00
_cell.angle_beta   90.00
_cell.angle_gamma   90.00
#
_symmetry.space_group_name_H-M   'P 1'
#
loop_
_entity.id
_entity.type
_entity.pdbx_description
1 polymer ?
#
loop_
_entity_poly.entity_id
_entity_poly.type
_entity_poly.pdbx_seq_one_letter_code
_entity_poly.pdbx_strand_id
1 'polypeptide(L)'
;EKINLLELINRNDKYGKYAWSVVSKIILYSSSLVPAITDEYNDIDEALRLGFNWSMGPFEMLESIGLKNFFLKCKNLNDNKFLKNLKEKNLENFYSERQKYTDLQTLGKIKKTVIKLDKNDSAEIFRFKDFNIVEFNTKANALDYNSMDALQKATDKPLVIINESMQFSAGVNLN
;
A
#
# COMPACT_ATOMS: atom_id res chain seq x y z
N GLU A 1 19.61 11.64 -9.23
CA GLU A 1 18.47 12.54 -9.47
C GLU A 1 17.21 11.71 -9.62
N LYS A 2 16.16 11.99 -8.82
CA LYS A 2 14.85 11.37 -9.02
C LYS A 2 14.19 12.06 -10.23
N ILE A 3 14.09 11.36 -11.34
CA ILE A 3 13.37 11.83 -12.52
C ILE A 3 11.88 11.89 -12.16
N ASN A 4 11.25 13.05 -12.36
CA ASN A 4 9.81 13.20 -12.20
C ASN A 4 9.09 12.40 -13.30
N LEU A 5 7.97 11.74 -12.93
CA LEU A 5 7.20 10.92 -13.87
C LEU A 5 6.73 11.72 -15.10
N LEU A 6 6.28 12.95 -14.90
CA LEU A 6 5.84 13.85 -15.98
C LEU A 6 6.99 14.19 -16.93
N GLU A 7 8.18 14.46 -16.42
CA GLU A 7 9.38 14.70 -17.22
C GLU A 7 9.76 13.47 -18.03
N LEU A 8 9.75 12.29 -17.40
CA LEU A 8 10.08 11.03 -18.04
C LEU A 8 9.18 10.74 -19.24
N ILE A 9 7.86 10.80 -19.06
CA ILE A 9 6.90 10.48 -20.12
C ILE A 9 6.87 11.54 -21.25
N ASN A 10 7.41 12.73 -21.02
CA ASN A 10 7.49 13.80 -22.00
C ASN A 10 8.81 13.82 -22.79
N ARG A 11 9.75 12.96 -22.47
CA ARG A 11 10.98 12.82 -23.28
C ARG A 11 10.66 12.34 -24.69
N ASN A 12 11.34 12.92 -25.67
CA ASN A 12 11.16 12.57 -27.10
C ASN A 12 12.00 11.34 -27.53
N ASP A 13 12.75 10.75 -26.62
CA ASP A 13 13.58 9.58 -26.88
C ASP A 13 12.82 8.25 -26.70
N LYS A 14 13.53 7.13 -26.95
CA LYS A 14 12.95 5.78 -26.79
C LYS A 14 12.46 5.50 -25.36
N TYR A 15 13.10 6.07 -24.35
CA TYR A 15 12.77 5.84 -22.94
C TYR A 15 11.46 6.55 -22.57
N GLY A 16 11.27 7.79 -23.00
CA GLY A 16 10.01 8.51 -22.78
C GLY A 16 8.84 7.85 -23.51
N LYS A 17 9.05 7.40 -24.76
CA LYS A 17 8.03 6.66 -25.51
C LYS A 17 7.65 5.35 -24.84
N TYR A 18 8.63 4.60 -24.33
CA TYR A 18 8.39 3.36 -23.60
C TYR A 18 7.65 3.62 -22.29
N ALA A 19 8.14 4.57 -21.48
CA ALA A 19 7.51 4.94 -20.21
C ALA A 19 6.04 5.36 -20.41
N TRP A 20 5.77 6.21 -21.40
CA TRP A 20 4.39 6.59 -21.75
C TRP A 20 3.55 5.37 -22.14
N SER A 21 4.08 4.48 -22.98
CA SER A 21 3.34 3.28 -23.40
C SER A 21 2.97 2.37 -22.23
N VAL A 22 3.84 2.23 -21.24
CA VAL A 22 3.59 1.40 -20.05
C VAL A 22 2.60 2.12 -19.12
N VAL A 23 2.91 3.34 -18.72
CA VAL A 23 2.12 4.10 -17.74
C VAL A 23 0.71 4.35 -18.22
N SER A 24 0.53 4.75 -19.49
CA SER A 24 -0.81 4.98 -20.05
C SER A 24 -1.66 3.71 -20.08
N LYS A 25 -1.07 2.56 -20.40
CA LYS A 25 -1.80 1.26 -20.39
C LYS A 25 -2.18 0.84 -18.98
N ILE A 26 -1.30 1.04 -18.00
CA ILE A 26 -1.60 0.78 -16.59
C ILE A 26 -2.78 1.63 -16.14
N ILE A 27 -2.74 2.94 -16.40
CA ILE A 27 -3.83 3.86 -16.02
C ILE A 27 -5.13 3.49 -16.74
N LEU A 28 -5.09 3.21 -18.05
CA LEU A 28 -6.27 2.81 -18.81
C LEU A 28 -6.89 1.52 -18.29
N TYR A 29 -6.07 0.52 -17.98
CA TYR A 29 -6.56 -0.74 -17.46
C TYR A 29 -7.14 -0.57 -16.06
N SER A 30 -6.38 0.04 -15.13
CA SER A 30 -6.83 0.23 -13.76
C SER A 30 -8.12 1.05 -13.66
N SER A 31 -8.25 2.10 -14.47
CA SER A 31 -9.46 2.90 -14.51
C SER A 31 -10.67 2.18 -15.14
N SER A 32 -10.46 1.15 -15.97
CA SER A 32 -11.53 0.30 -16.47
C SER A 32 -12.11 -0.62 -15.39
N LEU A 33 -11.40 -0.84 -14.29
CA LEU A 33 -11.86 -1.64 -13.17
C LEU A 33 -12.77 -0.86 -12.20
N VAL A 34 -12.91 0.45 -12.38
CA VAL A 34 -13.82 1.29 -11.62
C VAL A 34 -15.10 1.52 -12.47
N PRO A 35 -16.30 1.16 -11.99
CA PRO A 35 -16.65 0.52 -10.72
C PRO A 35 -16.70 -1.02 -10.79
N ALA A 36 -16.16 -1.68 -11.81
CA ALA A 36 -16.34 -3.11 -12.05
C ALA A 36 -15.83 -4.00 -10.90
N ILE A 37 -14.74 -3.62 -10.24
CA ILE A 37 -14.12 -4.33 -9.11
C ILE A 37 -14.34 -3.57 -7.80
N THR A 38 -14.21 -2.26 -7.83
CA THR A 38 -14.41 -1.37 -6.68
C THR A 38 -14.90 -0.02 -7.15
N ASP A 39 -15.73 0.63 -6.36
CA ASP A 39 -16.16 2.01 -6.59
C ASP A 39 -15.07 3.03 -6.20
N GLU A 40 -14.11 2.59 -5.37
CA GLU A 40 -13.06 3.41 -4.80
C GLU A 40 -11.73 3.19 -5.53
N TYR A 41 -11.32 4.12 -6.38
CA TYR A 41 -10.06 4.02 -7.13
C TYR A 41 -8.82 3.90 -6.20
N ASN A 42 -8.89 4.43 -4.98
CA ASN A 42 -7.82 4.33 -3.99
C ASN A 42 -7.53 2.89 -3.58
N ASP A 43 -8.52 1.99 -3.61
CA ASP A 43 -8.33 0.57 -3.29
C ASP A 43 -7.39 -0.10 -4.28
N ILE A 44 -7.46 0.30 -5.55
CA ILE A 44 -6.58 -0.22 -6.60
C ILE A 44 -5.15 0.27 -6.38
N ASP A 45 -4.97 1.55 -6.02
CA ASP A 45 -3.65 2.10 -5.70
C ASP A 45 -3.04 1.38 -4.49
N GLU A 46 -3.82 1.20 -3.44
CA GLU A 46 -3.37 0.53 -2.23
C GLU A 46 -3.04 -0.94 -2.48
N ALA A 47 -3.87 -1.65 -3.25
CA ALA A 47 -3.60 -3.04 -3.63
C ALA A 47 -2.27 -3.21 -4.37
N LEU A 48 -1.93 -2.30 -5.28
CA LEU A 48 -0.67 -2.35 -6.01
C LEU A 48 0.53 -1.94 -5.14
N ARG A 49 0.35 -0.96 -4.26
CA ARG A 49 1.41 -0.59 -3.32
C ARG A 49 1.70 -1.71 -2.31
N LEU A 50 0.67 -2.31 -1.73
CA LEU A 50 0.82 -3.37 -0.73
C LEU A 50 1.18 -4.72 -1.35
N GLY A 51 0.56 -5.07 -2.48
CA GLY A 51 0.76 -6.37 -3.13
C GLY A 51 2.06 -6.48 -3.93
N PHE A 52 2.51 -5.37 -4.53
CA PHE A 52 3.68 -5.36 -5.43
C PHE A 52 4.79 -4.39 -4.99
N ASN A 53 4.64 -3.78 -3.83
CA ASN A 53 5.59 -2.80 -3.28
C ASN A 53 5.86 -1.62 -4.25
N TRP A 54 4.83 -1.19 -4.97
CA TRP A 54 4.95 -0.02 -5.82
C TRP A 54 5.03 1.26 -4.99
N SER A 55 5.82 2.22 -5.44
CA SER A 55 5.95 3.52 -4.80
C SER A 55 4.74 4.44 -5.05
N MET A 56 4.01 4.20 -6.15
CA MET A 56 2.81 4.94 -6.54
C MET A 56 1.82 3.98 -7.21
N GLY A 57 0.54 4.11 -6.88
CA GLY A 57 -0.52 3.43 -7.60
C GLY A 57 -0.90 4.13 -8.92
N PRO A 58 -1.72 3.49 -9.77
CA PRO A 58 -2.09 4.02 -11.09
C PRO A 58 -2.78 5.38 -11.06
N PHE A 59 -3.63 5.62 -10.08
CA PHE A 59 -4.37 6.88 -9.95
C PHE A 59 -3.51 7.97 -9.32
N GLU A 60 -2.59 7.62 -8.41
CA GLU A 60 -1.53 8.52 -7.95
C GLU A 60 -0.60 8.93 -9.11
N MET A 61 -0.28 7.99 -10.02
CA MET A 61 0.47 8.31 -11.25
C MET A 61 -0.32 9.26 -12.15
N LEU A 62 -1.63 9.03 -12.34
CA LEU A 62 -2.49 9.90 -13.14
C LEU A 62 -2.54 11.31 -12.57
N GLU A 63 -2.70 11.45 -11.24
CA GLU A 63 -2.68 12.73 -10.55
C GLU A 63 -1.32 13.44 -10.70
N SER A 64 -0.21 12.70 -10.53
CA SER A 64 1.15 13.23 -10.70
C SER A 64 1.44 13.73 -12.13
N ILE A 65 0.86 13.08 -13.14
CA ILE A 65 0.94 13.51 -14.53
C ILE A 65 0.07 14.75 -14.76
N GLY A 66 -1.05 14.83 -14.07
CA GLY A 66 -2.12 15.79 -14.25
C GLY A 66 -3.09 15.39 -15.36
N LEU A 67 -4.39 15.52 -15.09
CA LEU A 67 -5.45 15.12 -16.00
C LEU A 67 -5.32 15.77 -17.38
N LYS A 68 -5.04 17.07 -17.42
CA LYS A 68 -4.86 17.82 -18.67
C LYS A 68 -3.75 17.23 -19.53
N ASN A 69 -2.58 16.98 -18.94
CA ASN A 69 -1.44 16.41 -19.64
C ASN A 69 -1.72 14.99 -20.14
N PHE A 70 -2.38 14.19 -19.30
CA PHE A 70 -2.77 12.83 -19.65
C PHE A 70 -3.73 12.83 -20.86
N PHE A 71 -4.80 13.61 -20.83
CA PHE A 71 -5.79 13.66 -21.93
C PHE A 71 -5.25 14.30 -23.20
N LEU A 72 -4.27 15.19 -23.13
CA LEU A 72 -3.59 15.71 -24.31
C LEU A 72 -2.81 14.61 -25.05
N LYS A 73 -2.18 13.71 -24.33
CA LYS A 73 -1.39 12.60 -24.85
C LYS A 73 -2.20 11.36 -25.17
N CYS A 74 -3.15 10.99 -24.30
CA CYS A 74 -4.01 9.83 -24.46
C CYS A 74 -5.24 10.17 -25.31
N LYS A 75 -5.14 9.99 -26.61
CA LYS A 75 -6.23 10.32 -27.55
C LYS A 75 -7.38 9.33 -27.49
N ASN A 76 -7.09 8.06 -27.23
CA ASN A 76 -8.07 7.00 -27.19
C ASN A 76 -8.29 6.51 -25.76
N LEU A 77 -9.46 6.83 -25.20
CA LEU A 77 -9.86 6.37 -23.87
C LEU A 77 -10.62 5.03 -23.93
N ASN A 78 -10.78 4.45 -25.13
CA ASN A 78 -11.66 3.28 -25.35
C ASN A 78 -13.06 3.52 -24.74
N ASP A 79 -13.64 2.49 -24.11
CA ASP A 79 -14.93 2.61 -23.40
C ASP A 79 -14.78 2.87 -21.90
N ASN A 80 -13.67 3.51 -21.52
CA ASN A 80 -13.37 3.81 -20.12
C ASN A 80 -14.28 4.91 -19.57
N LYS A 81 -15.35 4.49 -18.88
CA LYS A 81 -16.36 5.39 -18.31
C LYS A 81 -15.78 6.32 -17.25
N PHE A 82 -14.88 5.80 -16.40
CA PHE A 82 -14.25 6.58 -15.34
C PHE A 82 -13.45 7.77 -15.90
N LEU A 83 -12.55 7.51 -16.86
CA LEU A 83 -11.74 8.57 -17.48
C LEU A 83 -12.58 9.54 -18.32
N LYS A 84 -13.63 9.06 -18.99
CA LYS A 84 -14.56 9.93 -19.72
C LYS A 84 -15.25 10.91 -18.76
N ASN A 85 -15.74 10.42 -17.62
CA ASN A 85 -16.36 11.25 -16.59
C ASN A 85 -15.39 12.30 -16.02
N LEU A 86 -14.14 11.90 -15.70
CA LEU A 86 -13.12 12.85 -15.25
C LEU A 86 -12.85 13.95 -16.29
N LYS A 87 -12.80 13.57 -17.56
CA LYS A 87 -12.57 14.51 -18.67
C LYS A 87 -13.73 15.50 -18.83
N GLU A 88 -14.97 15.03 -18.72
CA GLU A 88 -16.18 15.87 -18.82
C GLU A 88 -16.28 16.86 -17.65
N LYS A 89 -15.90 16.43 -16.44
CA LYS A 89 -15.88 17.30 -15.26
C LYS A 89 -14.82 18.40 -15.31
N ASN A 90 -13.85 18.29 -16.22
CA ASN A 90 -12.75 19.24 -16.41
C ASN A 90 -12.04 19.64 -15.08
N LEU A 91 -11.80 18.66 -14.24
CA LEU A 91 -11.12 18.86 -12.96
C LEU A 91 -9.62 19.10 -13.17
N GLU A 92 -9.03 19.97 -12.35
CA GLU A 92 -7.57 20.11 -12.30
C GLU A 92 -6.94 18.96 -11.50
N ASN A 93 -7.54 18.65 -10.36
CA ASN A 93 -7.15 17.55 -9.47
C ASN A 93 -8.40 16.70 -9.19
N PHE A 94 -8.25 15.39 -9.18
CA PHE A 94 -9.35 14.47 -8.88
C PHE A 94 -9.04 13.58 -7.69
N TYR A 95 -7.75 13.43 -7.39
CA TYR A 95 -7.31 12.50 -6.38
C TYR A 95 -7.58 13.08 -4.99
N SER A 96 -8.56 12.53 -4.31
CA SER A 96 -8.69 12.75 -2.88
C SER A 96 -7.90 11.68 -2.16
N GLU A 97 -6.87 12.06 -1.41
CA GLU A 97 -6.31 11.12 -0.45
C GLU A 97 -7.48 10.60 0.39
N ARG A 98 -7.64 9.27 0.40
CA ARG A 98 -8.53 8.62 1.37
C ARG A 98 -8.21 9.27 2.70
N GLN A 99 -9.21 9.73 3.43
CA GLN A 99 -8.98 10.13 4.83
C GLN A 99 -8.12 9.03 5.43
N LYS A 100 -6.84 9.34 5.62
CA LYS A 100 -5.90 8.38 6.24
C LYS A 100 -6.67 7.89 7.42
N TYR A 101 -6.82 6.58 7.54
CA TYR A 101 -7.46 5.99 8.71
C TYR A 101 -6.76 6.57 9.93
N THR A 102 -7.20 7.75 10.34
CA THR A 102 -6.66 8.49 11.48
C THR A 102 -6.82 7.67 12.75
N ASP A 103 -7.71 6.68 12.67
CA ASP A 103 -8.01 5.73 13.74
C ASP A 103 -7.30 4.39 13.61
N LEU A 104 -6.45 4.17 12.56
CA LEU A 104 -5.61 2.99 12.53
C LEU A 104 -4.73 2.96 13.78
N GLN A 105 -5.01 1.96 14.60
CA GLN A 105 -4.21 1.65 15.78
C GLN A 105 -2.89 1.04 15.29
N THR A 106 -1.88 1.87 15.08
CA THR A 106 -0.53 1.36 14.83
C THR A 106 0.03 0.73 16.10
N LEU A 107 0.93 -0.24 15.97
CA LEU A 107 1.57 -0.87 17.13
C LEU A 107 2.25 0.18 18.02
N GLY A 108 2.90 1.18 17.43
CA GLY A 108 3.51 2.28 18.16
C GLY A 108 2.53 3.13 18.98
N LYS A 109 1.26 3.27 18.51
CA LYS A 109 0.20 3.94 19.29
C LYS A 109 -0.31 3.00 20.40
N ILE A 110 -0.54 1.73 20.07
CA ILE A 110 -1.03 0.72 21.00
C ILE A 110 -0.03 0.51 22.14
N LYS A 111 1.28 0.44 21.86
CA LYS A 111 2.34 0.27 22.87
C LYS A 111 2.33 1.31 23.98
N LYS A 112 1.73 2.49 23.75
CA LYS A 112 1.59 3.53 24.78
C LYS A 112 0.49 3.24 25.79
N THR A 113 -0.42 2.32 25.48
CA THR A 113 -1.64 2.05 26.27
C THR A 113 -1.78 0.59 26.71
N VAL A 114 -0.83 -0.27 26.33
CA VAL A 114 -0.86 -1.69 26.65
C VAL A 114 -0.05 -2.03 27.89
N ILE A 115 -0.37 -3.17 28.47
CA ILE A 115 0.41 -3.77 29.55
C ILE A 115 1.37 -4.76 28.91
N LYS A 116 2.67 -4.57 29.13
CA LYS A 116 3.68 -5.56 28.72
C LYS A 116 3.60 -6.74 29.66
N LEU A 117 3.41 -7.94 29.11
CA LEU A 117 3.31 -9.18 29.89
C LEU A 117 4.62 -9.92 29.97
N ASP A 118 5.30 -10.10 28.83
CA ASP A 118 6.54 -10.86 28.74
C ASP A 118 7.40 -10.38 27.56
N LYS A 119 8.68 -10.73 27.58
CA LYS A 119 9.64 -10.49 26.52
C LYS A 119 10.71 -11.55 26.54
N ASN A 120 11.03 -12.10 25.37
CA ASN A 120 12.25 -12.88 25.15
C ASN A 120 13.10 -12.23 24.02
N ASP A 121 14.13 -12.92 23.56
CA ASP A 121 15.05 -12.39 22.55
C ASP A 121 14.39 -12.23 21.17
N SER A 122 13.27 -12.91 20.93
CA SER A 122 12.63 -12.99 19.61
C SER A 122 11.23 -12.37 19.54
N ALA A 123 10.58 -12.11 20.68
CA ALA A 123 9.23 -11.58 20.70
C ALA A 123 8.90 -10.80 21.99
N GLU A 124 7.91 -9.93 21.89
CA GLU A 124 7.28 -9.26 23.03
C GLU A 124 5.77 -9.59 23.06
N ILE A 125 5.24 -9.79 24.28
CA ILE A 125 3.83 -10.07 24.53
C ILE A 125 3.21 -8.91 25.29
N PHE A 126 2.08 -8.41 24.79
CA PHE A 126 1.32 -7.33 25.40
C PHE A 126 -0.13 -7.74 25.64
N ARG A 127 -0.78 -7.13 26.63
CA ARG A 127 -2.21 -7.18 26.85
C ARG A 127 -2.86 -5.87 26.41
N PHE A 128 -3.83 -5.98 25.52
CA PHE A 128 -4.68 -4.87 25.13
C PHE A 128 -6.15 -5.26 25.24
N LYS A 129 -6.86 -4.66 26.19
CA LYS A 129 -8.26 -5.03 26.50
C LYS A 129 -8.37 -6.54 26.76
N ASP A 130 -9.18 -7.23 25.97
CA ASP A 130 -9.53 -8.65 26.17
C ASP A 130 -8.68 -9.62 25.32
N PHE A 131 -7.64 -9.14 24.65
CA PHE A 131 -6.78 -9.96 23.81
C PHE A 131 -5.29 -9.70 24.05
N ASN A 132 -4.47 -10.64 23.65
CA ASN A 132 -3.04 -10.53 23.66
C ASN A 132 -2.51 -10.07 22.29
N ILE A 133 -1.40 -9.36 22.31
CA ILE A 133 -0.66 -8.98 21.12
C ILE A 133 0.73 -9.58 21.23
N VAL A 134 1.20 -10.23 20.16
CA VAL A 134 2.59 -10.67 20.02
C VAL A 134 3.24 -9.94 18.87
N GLU A 135 4.40 -9.36 19.13
CA GLU A 135 5.27 -8.73 18.14
C GLU A 135 6.59 -9.51 18.08
N PHE A 136 7.03 -9.86 16.87
CA PHE A 136 8.33 -10.47 16.65
C PHE A 136 9.42 -9.41 16.49
N ASN A 137 10.58 -9.65 17.11
CA ASN A 137 11.71 -8.72 17.13
C ASN A 137 13.00 -9.30 16.52
N THR A 138 12.91 -10.47 15.90
CA THR A 138 14.05 -11.07 15.21
C THR A 138 14.39 -10.29 13.94
N LYS A 139 15.55 -10.54 13.34
CA LYS A 139 15.89 -9.96 12.03
C LYS A 139 14.86 -10.36 10.99
N ALA A 140 14.24 -9.34 10.34
CA ALA A 140 13.16 -9.51 9.37
C ALA A 140 11.93 -10.28 9.91
N ASN A 141 11.72 -10.25 11.24
CA ASN A 141 10.64 -10.96 11.94
C ASN A 141 10.62 -12.47 11.63
N ALA A 142 11.80 -13.08 11.42
CA ALA A 142 11.91 -14.51 11.17
C ALA A 142 11.49 -15.30 12.40
N LEU A 143 10.79 -16.42 12.17
CA LEU A 143 10.27 -17.27 13.21
C LEU A 143 11.34 -18.23 13.71
N ASP A 144 11.53 -18.31 15.01
CA ASP A 144 12.42 -19.24 15.69
C ASP A 144 11.72 -19.90 16.90
N TYR A 145 12.46 -20.70 17.66
CA TYR A 145 11.90 -21.36 18.84
C TYR A 145 11.33 -20.38 19.85
N ASN A 146 12.03 -19.26 20.12
CA ASN A 146 11.58 -18.28 21.10
C ASN A 146 10.33 -17.53 20.65
N SER A 147 10.19 -17.24 19.35
CA SER A 147 8.95 -16.65 18.81
C SER A 147 7.76 -17.60 18.91
N MET A 148 7.98 -18.92 18.73
CA MET A 148 6.94 -19.95 18.93
C MET A 148 6.56 -20.11 20.41
N ASP A 149 7.52 -20.09 21.31
CA ASP A 149 7.29 -20.11 22.76
C ASP A 149 6.45 -18.90 23.21
N ALA A 150 6.77 -17.71 22.70
CA ALA A 150 5.98 -16.51 22.96
C ALA A 150 4.55 -16.62 22.46
N LEU A 151 4.33 -17.16 21.26
CA LEU A 151 2.98 -17.42 20.76
C LEU A 151 2.22 -18.38 21.66
N GLN A 152 2.84 -19.49 22.09
CA GLN A 152 2.22 -20.47 22.95
C GLN A 152 1.83 -19.85 24.31
N LYS A 153 2.69 -19.05 24.90
CA LYS A 153 2.41 -18.34 26.17
C LYS A 153 1.27 -17.34 26.07
N ALA A 154 1.05 -16.78 24.88
CA ALA A 154 0.02 -15.76 24.65
C ALA A 154 -1.37 -16.32 24.35
N THR A 155 -1.57 -17.65 24.34
CA THR A 155 -2.82 -18.30 23.92
C THR A 155 -3.89 -18.38 25.02
N ASP A 156 -3.62 -17.85 26.21
CA ASP A 156 -4.63 -17.77 27.31
C ASP A 156 -5.80 -16.85 26.96
N LYS A 157 -5.66 -16.02 25.94
CA LYS A 157 -6.67 -15.11 25.40
C LYS A 157 -6.66 -15.09 23.87
N PRO A 158 -7.69 -14.51 23.22
CA PRO A 158 -7.62 -14.22 21.80
C PRO A 158 -6.32 -13.50 21.45
N LEU A 159 -5.66 -13.91 20.37
CA LEU A 159 -4.31 -13.48 20.03
C LEU A 159 -4.30 -12.69 18.74
N VAL A 160 -3.60 -11.57 18.73
CA VAL A 160 -3.27 -10.78 17.54
C VAL A 160 -1.76 -10.79 17.36
N ILE A 161 -1.28 -11.16 16.17
CA ILE A 161 0.12 -11.04 15.79
C ILE A 161 0.26 -9.80 14.93
N ILE A 162 1.14 -8.88 15.31
CA ILE A 162 1.33 -7.62 14.62
C ILE A 162 2.82 -7.26 14.54
N ASN A 163 3.30 -6.97 13.34
CA ASN A 163 4.67 -6.52 13.11
C ASN A 163 4.64 -5.25 12.26
N GLU A 164 5.31 -4.21 12.74
CA GLU A 164 5.48 -2.93 12.02
C GLU A 164 6.86 -2.88 11.38
N SER A 165 7.01 -3.52 10.23
CA SER A 165 8.23 -3.44 9.42
C SER A 165 7.87 -3.55 7.95
N MET A 166 8.87 -3.43 7.06
CA MET A 166 8.65 -3.64 5.62
C MET A 166 8.14 -5.04 5.27
N GLN A 167 8.34 -6.02 6.16
CA GLN A 167 7.89 -7.40 6.01
C GLN A 167 7.20 -7.84 7.30
N PHE A 168 6.06 -8.51 7.16
CA PHE A 168 5.39 -9.09 8.32
C PHE A 168 6.26 -10.17 8.96
N SER A 169 6.81 -11.09 8.17
CA SER A 169 7.79 -12.09 8.56
C SER A 169 8.53 -12.61 7.33
N ALA A 170 9.81 -12.91 7.45
CA ALA A 170 10.61 -13.60 6.43
C ALA A 170 10.42 -15.12 6.45
N GLY A 171 9.52 -15.65 7.28
CA GLY A 171 9.33 -17.08 7.47
C GLY A 171 10.20 -17.68 8.56
N VAL A 172 10.43 -19.00 8.50
CA VAL A 172 11.17 -19.73 9.53
C VAL A 172 12.68 -19.47 9.41
N ASN A 173 13.32 -19.22 10.54
CA ASN A 173 14.77 -19.18 10.63
C ASN A 173 15.30 -20.62 10.51
N LEU A 174 16.15 -20.86 9.53
CA LEU A 174 16.71 -22.19 9.25
C LEU A 174 18.06 -22.45 9.95
N ASN A 175 18.54 -21.50 10.76
CA ASN A 175 19.80 -21.63 11.50
C ASN A 175 19.57 -22.22 12.89
#